data_5f0090c4e9bf57934c986d1c25d494bf
#
_entry.id   5f0090c4e9bf57934c986d1c25d494bf
#
_cell.length_a   1.000
_cell.length_b   1.000
_cell.length_c   1.000
_cell.angle_alpha   90.00
_cell.angle_beta   90.00
_cell.angle_gamma   90.00
#
_symmetry.space_group_name_H-M   'P 1'
#
loop_
_entity.id
_entity.type
_entity.pdbx_description
1 polymer ?
#
loop_
_entity_poly.entity_id
_entity_poly.type
_entity_poly.pdbx_seq_one_letter_code
_entity_poly.pdbx_strand_id
1 'polypeptide(L)'
;MADIKDNVPFKGNEKLLYGIIFGVITFWLFAQTILNVAPVMSKDLGTEASVMNIAISITSLFPGIFIVVMGGLADRVGRVKVVMIGFWLNIIGSLLIALAPAGALATPMLLVGRSLQGLSAACIMPASLALVKTYWEGAARQRAVSMWSIGSWGGSGVCSIFGGFVAQNFGWRYIF
;
A
#
# COMPACT_ATOMS: atom_id res chain seq x y z
N MET A 1 -36.67 33.76 0.53
CA MET A 1 -35.78 33.34 -0.57
C MET A 1 -34.59 32.62 0.08
N ALA A 2 -34.66 31.30 0.19
CA ALA A 2 -33.59 30.54 0.77
C ALA A 2 -32.48 30.39 -0.28
N ASP A 3 -31.28 30.76 0.11
CA ASP A 3 -30.05 30.66 -0.67
C ASP A 3 -29.81 29.16 -1.00
N ILE A 4 -30.12 28.78 -2.21
CA ILE A 4 -29.71 27.50 -2.76
C ILE A 4 -28.21 27.64 -3.02
N LYS A 5 -27.40 27.32 -2.00
CA LYS A 5 -25.98 27.07 -2.23
C LYS A 5 -25.90 25.94 -3.24
N ASP A 6 -25.53 26.29 -4.46
CA ASP A 6 -25.24 25.34 -5.54
C ASP A 6 -24.30 24.26 -4.99
N ASN A 7 -24.84 23.08 -4.74
CA ASN A 7 -24.08 21.86 -4.47
C ASN A 7 -23.40 21.44 -5.78
N VAL A 8 -22.40 22.21 -6.19
CA VAL A 8 -21.53 21.80 -7.29
C VAL A 8 -20.82 20.53 -6.83
N PRO A 9 -21.06 19.39 -7.45
CA PRO A 9 -20.41 18.16 -7.02
C PRO A 9 -18.89 18.35 -7.11
N PHE A 10 -18.18 17.97 -6.05
CA PHE A 10 -16.73 18.12 -5.97
C PHE A 10 -16.09 17.41 -7.17
N LYS A 11 -15.43 18.17 -8.02
CA LYS A 11 -14.64 17.65 -9.14
C LYS A 11 -13.20 17.39 -8.65
N GLY A 12 -12.63 16.27 -9.08
CA GLY A 12 -11.25 15.94 -8.76
C GLY A 12 -10.28 17.04 -9.18
N ASN A 13 -9.30 17.31 -8.34
CA ASN A 13 -8.22 18.24 -8.64
C ASN A 13 -6.87 17.51 -8.65
N GLU A 14 -5.84 18.15 -9.19
CA GLU A 14 -4.49 17.57 -9.30
C GLU A 14 -3.92 17.16 -7.92
N LYS A 15 -4.19 17.94 -6.86
CA LYS A 15 -3.71 17.61 -5.50
C LYS A 15 -4.29 16.31 -4.99
N LEU A 16 -5.59 16.08 -5.22
CA LEU A 16 -6.24 14.84 -4.86
C LEU A 16 -5.67 13.67 -5.67
N LEU A 17 -5.44 13.86 -6.97
CA LEU A 17 -4.87 12.84 -7.84
C LEU A 17 -3.48 12.42 -7.36
N TYR A 18 -2.59 13.37 -7.11
CA TYR A 18 -1.26 13.07 -6.57
C TYR A 18 -1.33 12.41 -5.20
N GLY A 19 -2.23 12.85 -4.32
CA GLY A 19 -2.44 12.19 -3.01
C GLY A 19 -2.84 10.72 -3.16
N ILE A 20 -3.74 10.41 -4.08
CA ILE A 20 -4.15 9.03 -4.38
C ILE A 20 -2.96 8.23 -4.93
N ILE A 21 -2.19 8.80 -5.87
CA ILE A 21 -1.03 8.14 -6.50
C ILE A 21 0.05 7.84 -5.44
N PHE A 22 0.40 8.82 -4.61
CA PHE A 22 1.37 8.62 -3.52
C PHE A 22 0.92 7.55 -2.53
N GLY A 23 -0.38 7.51 -2.21
CA GLY A 23 -0.95 6.46 -1.37
C GLY A 23 -0.77 5.06 -1.96
N VAL A 24 -0.94 4.91 -3.27
CA VAL A 24 -0.70 3.63 -3.96
C VAL A 24 0.79 3.29 -4.02
N ILE A 25 1.67 4.26 -4.26
CA ILE A 25 3.13 4.08 -4.27
C ILE A 25 3.63 3.58 -2.91
N THR A 26 3.06 4.06 -1.80
CA THR A 26 3.43 3.60 -0.46
C THR A 26 3.33 2.08 -0.30
N PHE A 27 2.28 1.45 -0.85
CA PHE A 27 2.18 -0.01 -0.85
C PHE A 27 3.34 -0.66 -1.63
N TRP A 28 3.64 -0.16 -2.82
CA TRP A 28 4.71 -0.72 -3.66
C TRP A 28 6.09 -0.58 -3.02
N LEU A 29 6.32 0.48 -2.23
CA LEU A 29 7.56 0.65 -1.49
C LEU A 29 7.82 -0.57 -0.59
N PHE A 30 6.83 -0.98 0.20
CA PHE A 30 6.96 -2.12 1.11
C PHE A 30 6.95 -3.46 0.40
N ALA A 31 6.13 -3.60 -0.65
CA ALA A 31 5.99 -4.86 -1.38
C ALA A 31 7.25 -5.22 -2.17
N GLN A 32 7.86 -4.24 -2.85
CA GLN A 32 9.01 -4.51 -3.74
C GLN A 32 10.35 -4.45 -3.03
N THR A 33 10.51 -3.54 -2.08
CA THR A 33 11.81 -3.38 -1.41
C THR A 33 12.25 -4.61 -0.66
N ILE A 34 11.31 -5.36 -0.05
CA ILE A 34 11.64 -6.56 0.69
C ILE A 34 12.34 -7.61 -0.17
N LEU A 35 12.05 -7.68 -1.47
CA LEU A 35 12.70 -8.63 -2.39
C LEU A 35 14.22 -8.42 -2.42
N ASN A 36 14.67 -7.18 -2.32
CA ASN A 36 16.08 -6.82 -2.34
C ASN A 36 16.76 -6.99 -0.99
N VAL A 37 16.02 -6.85 0.11
CA VAL A 37 16.59 -6.84 1.47
C VAL A 37 16.33 -8.14 2.25
N ALA A 38 15.56 -9.05 1.70
CA ALA A 38 15.20 -10.31 2.34
C ALA A 38 16.39 -11.11 2.89
N PRO A 39 17.53 -11.24 2.17
CA PRO A 39 18.69 -11.98 2.71
C PRO A 39 19.30 -11.30 3.95
N VAL A 40 19.36 -9.97 3.95
CA VAL A 40 19.88 -9.20 5.09
C VAL A 40 18.92 -9.29 6.27
N MET A 41 17.62 -9.12 6.04
CA MET A 41 16.58 -9.24 7.05
C MET A 41 16.59 -10.64 7.70
N SER A 42 16.67 -11.70 6.88
CA SER A 42 16.72 -13.08 7.37
C SER A 42 17.89 -13.29 8.33
N LYS A 43 19.08 -12.80 7.97
CA LYS A 43 20.28 -12.89 8.80
C LYS A 43 20.15 -12.09 10.09
N ASP A 44 19.69 -10.85 10.02
CA ASP A 44 19.56 -9.94 11.16
C ASP A 44 18.48 -10.40 12.16
N LEU A 45 17.40 -10.96 11.67
CA LEU A 45 16.29 -11.47 12.49
C LEU A 45 16.53 -12.88 12.99
N GLY A 46 17.53 -13.59 12.45
CA GLY A 46 17.78 -15.01 12.77
C GLY A 46 16.67 -15.92 12.28
N THR A 47 16.01 -15.56 11.17
CA THR A 47 14.92 -16.33 10.57
C THR A 47 15.41 -17.14 9.38
N GLU A 48 14.75 -18.28 9.11
CA GLU A 48 15.06 -19.08 7.92
C GLU A 48 14.61 -18.39 6.63
N ALA A 49 15.28 -18.69 5.51
CA ALA A 49 14.90 -18.20 4.19
C ALA A 49 13.48 -18.65 3.78
N SER A 50 13.04 -19.82 4.25
CA SER A 50 11.67 -20.34 4.08
C SER A 50 10.62 -19.40 4.67
N VAL A 51 10.84 -18.90 5.89
CA VAL A 51 9.97 -17.94 6.57
C VAL A 51 9.92 -16.62 5.79
N MET A 52 11.06 -16.16 5.28
CA MET A 52 11.11 -14.93 4.49
C MET A 52 10.32 -15.07 3.19
N ASN A 53 10.42 -16.21 2.50
CA ASN A 53 9.63 -16.47 1.30
C ASN A 53 8.13 -16.53 1.59
N ILE A 54 7.72 -17.13 2.71
CA ILE A 54 6.32 -17.12 3.17
C ILE A 54 5.86 -15.67 3.44
N ALA A 55 6.65 -14.86 4.12
CA ALA A 55 6.35 -13.48 4.43
C ALA A 55 6.14 -12.62 3.16
N ILE A 56 6.98 -12.83 2.14
CA ILE A 56 6.83 -12.19 0.83
C ILE A 56 5.53 -12.64 0.15
N SER A 57 5.28 -13.94 0.13
CA SER A 57 4.11 -14.55 -0.53
C SER A 57 2.80 -14.13 0.13
N ILE A 58 2.74 -14.03 1.45
CA ILE A 58 1.56 -13.57 2.21
C ILE A 58 1.14 -12.17 1.76
N THR A 59 2.08 -11.26 1.56
CA THR A 59 1.76 -9.88 1.15
C THR A 59 1.08 -9.81 -0.21
N SER A 60 1.34 -10.76 -1.10
CA SER A 60 0.69 -10.87 -2.41
C SER A 60 -0.59 -11.71 -2.36
N LEU A 61 -0.63 -12.71 -1.48
CA LEU A 61 -1.77 -13.61 -1.31
C LEU A 61 -3.00 -12.86 -0.75
N PHE A 62 -2.81 -12.03 0.26
CA PHE A 62 -3.90 -11.32 0.91
C PHE A 62 -4.68 -10.38 -0.05
N PRO A 63 -4.02 -9.54 -0.86
CA PRO A 63 -4.74 -8.79 -1.88
C PRO A 63 -5.46 -9.70 -2.88
N GLY A 64 -4.85 -10.80 -3.30
CA GLY A 64 -5.47 -11.76 -4.21
C GLY A 64 -6.80 -12.30 -3.70
N ILE A 65 -6.90 -12.59 -2.40
CA ILE A 65 -8.11 -13.11 -1.77
C ILE A 65 -9.11 -11.99 -1.47
N PHE A 66 -8.65 -10.87 -0.90
CA PHE A 66 -9.53 -9.88 -0.27
C PHE A 66 -9.86 -8.67 -1.15
N ILE A 67 -9.22 -8.46 -2.30
CA ILE A 67 -9.39 -7.25 -3.12
C ILE A 67 -10.86 -7.04 -3.55
N VAL A 68 -11.56 -8.11 -3.91
CA VAL A 68 -12.97 -8.05 -4.32
C VAL A 68 -13.87 -7.73 -3.14
N VAL A 69 -13.62 -8.37 -2.00
CA VAL A 69 -14.39 -8.15 -0.77
C VAL A 69 -14.23 -6.72 -0.27
N MET A 70 -12.98 -6.21 -0.25
CA MET A 70 -12.67 -4.85 0.19
C MET A 70 -13.15 -3.80 -0.80
N GLY A 71 -13.17 -4.09 -2.09
CA GLY A 71 -13.80 -3.25 -3.10
C GLY A 71 -15.31 -3.11 -2.86
N GLY A 72 -16.00 -4.22 -2.64
CA GLY A 72 -17.43 -4.22 -2.29
C GLY A 72 -17.73 -3.54 -0.95
N LEU A 73 -16.85 -3.69 0.04
CA LEU A 73 -16.95 -2.97 1.30
C LEU A 73 -16.77 -1.46 1.11
N ALA A 74 -15.81 -1.04 0.27
CA ALA A 74 -15.58 0.36 -0.03
C ALA A 74 -16.80 1.04 -0.68
N ASP A 75 -17.53 0.33 -1.52
CA ASP A 75 -18.75 0.85 -2.14
C ASP A 75 -19.91 1.00 -1.14
N ARG A 76 -19.96 0.16 -0.09
CA ARG A 76 -21.00 0.20 0.95
C ARG A 76 -20.71 1.17 2.09
N VAL A 77 -19.48 1.17 2.61
CA VAL A 77 -19.08 1.92 3.82
C VAL A 77 -18.49 3.28 3.48
N GLY A 78 -18.01 3.42 2.26
CA GLY A 78 -17.37 4.63 1.72
C GLY A 78 -15.89 4.41 1.38
N ARG A 79 -15.53 4.80 0.18
CA ARG A 79 -14.20 4.56 -0.43
C ARG A 79 -13.08 5.22 0.36
N VAL A 80 -13.26 6.48 0.79
CA VAL A 80 -12.27 7.19 1.59
C VAL A 80 -12.01 6.49 2.92
N LYS A 81 -13.07 6.01 3.60
CA LYS A 81 -12.92 5.30 4.87
C LYS A 81 -12.10 4.03 4.71
N VAL A 82 -12.36 3.25 3.66
CA VAL A 82 -11.64 2.00 3.41
C VAL A 82 -10.18 2.27 3.03
N VAL A 83 -9.89 3.32 2.26
CA VAL A 83 -8.50 3.76 2.00
C VAL A 83 -7.79 4.14 3.30
N MET A 84 -8.45 4.89 4.18
CA MET A 84 -7.87 5.26 5.48
C MET A 84 -7.61 4.05 6.37
N ILE A 85 -8.52 3.08 6.41
CA ILE A 85 -8.29 1.80 7.11
C ILE A 85 -7.06 1.10 6.51
N GLY A 86 -6.93 1.08 5.19
CA GLY A 86 -5.76 0.53 4.52
C GLY A 86 -4.46 1.21 4.95
N PHE A 87 -4.42 2.54 5.06
CA PHE A 87 -3.23 3.25 5.54
C PHE A 87 -2.89 2.90 6.99
N TRP A 88 -3.88 2.82 7.89
CA TRP A 88 -3.62 2.41 9.27
C TRP A 88 -3.09 0.99 9.37
N LEU A 89 -3.64 0.05 8.59
CA LEU A 89 -3.13 -1.32 8.52
C LEU A 89 -1.68 -1.35 8.03
N ASN A 90 -1.35 -0.51 7.05
CA ASN A 90 0.02 -0.41 6.54
C ASN A 90 0.99 0.14 7.59
N ILE A 91 0.62 1.21 8.29
CA ILE A 91 1.43 1.80 9.36
C ILE A 91 1.68 0.78 10.47
N ILE A 92 0.64 0.12 10.96
CA ILE A 92 0.76 -0.89 12.03
C ILE A 92 1.63 -2.06 11.55
N GLY A 93 1.39 -2.57 10.33
CA GLY A 93 2.18 -3.65 9.76
C GLY A 93 3.65 -3.29 9.60
N SER A 94 3.95 -2.07 9.15
CA SER A 94 5.32 -1.57 9.01
C SER A 94 6.01 -1.41 10.36
N LEU A 95 5.33 -0.85 11.35
CA LEU A 95 5.87 -0.72 12.70
C LEU A 95 6.19 -2.08 13.34
N LEU A 96 5.33 -3.09 13.15
CA LEU A 96 5.60 -4.44 13.63
C LEU A 96 6.87 -5.02 13.01
N ILE A 97 7.09 -4.81 11.72
CA ILE A 97 8.28 -5.30 11.03
C ILE A 97 9.53 -4.53 11.46
N ALA A 98 9.46 -3.19 11.50
CA ALA A 98 10.58 -2.33 11.90
C ALA A 98 11.07 -2.61 13.32
N LEU A 99 10.15 -2.87 14.24
CA LEU A 99 10.41 -3.12 15.66
C LEU A 99 10.65 -4.60 15.99
N ALA A 100 10.61 -5.50 15.01
CA ALA A 100 10.81 -6.93 15.23
C ALA A 100 12.20 -7.20 15.83
N PRO A 101 12.28 -7.79 17.05
CA PRO A 101 13.55 -8.19 17.64
C PRO A 101 14.06 -9.46 16.97
N ALA A 102 15.38 -9.68 17.03
CA ALA A 102 15.94 -10.98 16.61
C ALA A 102 15.50 -12.10 17.57
N GLY A 103 15.26 -13.29 17.06
CA GLY A 103 14.90 -14.47 17.84
C GLY A 103 13.43 -14.89 17.73
N ALA A 104 12.86 -15.49 18.76
CA ALA A 104 11.57 -16.17 18.71
C ALA A 104 10.39 -15.28 18.27
N LEU A 105 10.43 -13.99 18.56
CA LEU A 105 9.37 -13.04 18.19
C LEU A 105 9.52 -12.49 16.76
N ALA A 106 10.67 -12.67 16.10
CA ALA A 106 10.93 -12.17 14.77
C ALA A 106 9.92 -12.73 13.74
N THR A 107 9.78 -14.04 13.71
CA THR A 107 8.89 -14.74 12.78
C THR A 107 7.43 -14.32 12.92
N PRO A 108 6.78 -14.37 14.11
CA PRO A 108 5.38 -13.99 14.21
C PRO A 108 5.17 -12.50 13.91
N MET A 109 6.04 -11.60 14.36
CA MET A 109 5.92 -10.17 14.06
C MET A 109 6.06 -9.89 12.55
N LEU A 110 6.99 -10.55 11.87
CA LEU A 110 7.17 -10.44 10.43
C LEU A 110 5.93 -10.93 9.68
N LEU A 111 5.43 -12.12 9.99
CA LEU A 111 4.28 -12.71 9.29
C LEU A 111 3.00 -11.90 9.52
N VAL A 112 2.73 -11.47 10.75
CA VAL A 112 1.57 -10.62 11.07
C VAL A 112 1.70 -9.26 10.37
N GLY A 113 2.87 -8.62 10.45
CA GLY A 113 3.12 -7.34 9.78
C GLY A 113 2.90 -7.42 8.27
N ARG A 114 3.40 -8.49 7.62
CA ARG A 114 3.22 -8.73 6.19
C ARG A 114 1.76 -9.04 5.81
N SER A 115 1.04 -9.75 6.68
CA SER A 115 -0.41 -9.99 6.50
C SER A 115 -1.19 -8.68 6.54
N LEU A 116 -0.88 -7.79 7.49
CA LEU A 116 -1.51 -6.47 7.60
C LEU A 116 -1.19 -5.59 6.38
N GLN A 117 0.05 -5.60 5.89
CA GLN A 117 0.44 -4.89 4.68
C GLN A 117 -0.30 -5.43 3.44
N GLY A 118 -0.46 -6.74 3.31
CA GLY A 118 -1.25 -7.36 2.25
C GLY A 118 -2.73 -6.97 2.31
N LEU A 119 -3.33 -6.98 3.51
CA LEU A 119 -4.71 -6.55 3.70
C LEU A 119 -4.89 -5.05 3.43
N SER A 120 -3.90 -4.23 3.80
CA SER A 120 -3.83 -2.82 3.43
C SER A 120 -3.93 -2.61 1.91
N ALA A 121 -3.17 -3.38 1.14
CA ALA A 121 -3.23 -3.33 -0.32
C ALA A 121 -4.63 -3.68 -0.85
N ALA A 122 -5.28 -4.70 -0.28
CA ALA A 122 -6.65 -5.08 -0.63
C ALA A 122 -7.65 -3.93 -0.40
N CYS A 123 -7.40 -3.08 0.61
CA CYS A 123 -8.21 -1.90 0.89
C CYS A 123 -7.88 -0.73 -0.07
N ILE A 124 -6.59 -0.42 -0.22
CA ILE A 124 -6.15 0.79 -0.92
C ILE A 124 -6.36 0.69 -2.44
N MET A 125 -6.00 -0.43 -3.06
CA MET A 125 -5.96 -0.56 -4.52
C MET A 125 -7.35 -0.38 -5.17
N PRO A 126 -8.39 -1.15 -4.81
CA PRO A 126 -9.69 -1.00 -5.45
C PRO A 126 -10.37 0.32 -5.08
N ALA A 127 -10.28 0.74 -3.81
CA ALA A 127 -10.93 1.95 -3.34
C ALA A 127 -10.31 3.22 -3.94
N SER A 128 -8.97 3.28 -4.09
CA SER A 128 -8.28 4.40 -4.73
C SER A 128 -8.63 4.54 -6.21
N LEU A 129 -8.68 3.43 -6.95
CA LEU A 129 -9.12 3.45 -8.36
C LEU A 129 -10.59 3.86 -8.49
N ALA A 130 -11.45 3.40 -7.56
CA ALA A 130 -12.84 3.81 -7.52
C ALA A 130 -13.02 5.31 -7.22
N LEU A 131 -12.18 5.91 -6.36
CA LEU A 131 -12.15 7.36 -6.13
C LEU A 131 -11.79 8.12 -7.42
N VAL A 132 -10.77 7.68 -8.14
CA VAL A 132 -10.42 8.26 -9.44
C VAL A 132 -11.61 8.23 -10.39
N LYS A 133 -12.30 7.11 -10.51
CA LYS A 133 -13.48 6.98 -11.38
C LYS A 133 -14.68 7.84 -10.92
N THR A 134 -14.76 8.20 -9.65
CA THR A 134 -15.84 9.02 -9.09
C THR A 134 -15.64 10.50 -9.35
N TYR A 135 -14.40 10.98 -9.19
CA TYR A 135 -14.12 12.42 -9.23
C TYR A 135 -13.70 12.96 -10.59
N TRP A 136 -13.41 12.09 -11.56
CA TRP A 136 -13.06 12.48 -12.92
C TRP A 136 -13.98 11.84 -13.95
N GLU A 137 -14.29 12.58 -15.02
CA GLU A 137 -15.16 12.15 -16.13
C GLU A 137 -14.48 12.34 -17.48
N GLY A 138 -14.97 11.65 -18.50
CA GLY A 138 -14.53 11.78 -19.88
C GLY A 138 -13.01 11.60 -20.07
N ALA A 139 -12.38 12.49 -20.82
CA ALA A 139 -10.95 12.47 -21.10
C ALA A 139 -10.10 12.68 -19.82
N ALA A 140 -10.59 13.50 -18.88
CA ALA A 140 -9.90 13.72 -17.61
C ALA A 140 -9.84 12.44 -16.76
N ARG A 141 -10.89 11.59 -16.79
CA ARG A 141 -10.88 10.27 -16.14
C ARG A 141 -9.82 9.36 -16.76
N GLN A 142 -9.74 9.32 -18.08
CA GLN A 142 -8.75 8.49 -18.77
C GLN A 142 -7.33 8.90 -18.37
N ARG A 143 -7.04 10.22 -18.35
CA ARG A 143 -5.75 10.74 -17.90
C ARG A 143 -5.48 10.36 -16.43
N ALA A 144 -6.44 10.55 -15.53
CA ALA A 144 -6.29 10.24 -14.11
C ALA A 144 -6.06 8.75 -13.85
N VAL A 145 -6.77 7.85 -14.57
CA VAL A 145 -6.55 6.39 -14.52
C VAL A 145 -5.17 6.02 -15.05
N SER A 146 -4.73 6.64 -16.16
CA SER A 146 -3.37 6.40 -16.69
C SER A 146 -2.29 6.82 -15.70
N MET A 147 -2.43 7.98 -15.07
CA MET A 147 -1.50 8.44 -14.04
C MET A 147 -1.51 7.53 -12.80
N TRP A 148 -2.69 7.08 -12.37
CA TRP A 148 -2.82 6.08 -11.30
C TRP A 148 -2.10 4.78 -11.66
N SER A 149 -2.25 4.31 -12.90
CA SER A 149 -1.58 3.10 -13.39
C SER A 149 -0.06 3.26 -13.45
N ILE A 150 0.43 4.42 -13.89
CA ILE A 150 1.87 4.75 -13.89
C ILE A 150 2.39 4.76 -12.44
N GLY A 151 1.68 5.39 -11.51
CA GLY A 151 2.04 5.38 -10.09
C GLY A 151 2.02 3.98 -9.48
N SER A 152 1.05 3.15 -9.87
CA SER A 152 0.93 1.78 -9.39
C SER A 152 2.05 0.88 -9.92
N TRP A 153 2.21 0.76 -11.23
CA TRP A 153 3.19 -0.15 -11.83
C TRP A 153 4.59 0.44 -11.95
N GLY A 154 4.71 1.70 -12.36
CA GLY A 154 5.99 2.43 -12.43
C GLY A 154 6.57 2.69 -11.04
N GLY A 155 5.71 2.92 -10.05
CA GLY A 155 6.11 3.07 -8.65
C GLY A 155 6.91 1.87 -8.12
N SER A 156 6.59 0.66 -8.56
CA SER A 156 7.29 -0.56 -8.13
C SER A 156 8.79 -0.52 -8.43
N GLY A 157 9.17 -0.10 -9.63
CA GLY A 157 10.57 0.03 -10.04
C GLY A 157 11.31 1.09 -9.26
N VAL A 158 10.72 2.29 -9.13
CA VAL A 158 11.30 3.41 -8.37
C VAL A 158 11.45 3.03 -6.89
N CYS A 159 10.45 2.39 -6.30
CA CYS A 159 10.48 1.94 -4.91
C CYS A 159 11.56 0.88 -4.67
N SER A 160 11.80 -0.01 -5.62
CA SER A 160 12.86 -1.02 -5.53
C SER A 160 14.25 -0.37 -5.45
N ILE A 161 14.51 0.63 -6.31
CA ILE A 161 15.79 1.38 -6.30
C ILE A 161 15.93 2.17 -5.00
N PHE A 162 14.90 2.93 -4.62
CA PHE A 162 14.90 3.74 -3.41
C PHE A 162 15.10 2.87 -2.15
N GLY A 163 14.34 1.79 -2.05
CA GLY A 163 14.45 0.88 -0.91
C GLY A 163 15.80 0.19 -0.83
N GLY A 164 16.40 -0.19 -1.98
CA GLY A 164 17.76 -0.72 -2.03
C GLY A 164 18.79 0.30 -1.53
N PHE A 165 18.68 1.56 -1.95
CA PHE A 165 19.54 2.65 -1.50
C PHE A 165 19.42 2.89 0.02
N VAL A 166 18.20 2.97 0.55
CA VAL A 166 17.96 3.14 2.00
C VAL A 166 18.51 1.96 2.79
N ALA A 167 18.29 0.73 2.33
CA ALA A 167 18.77 -0.47 3.00
C ALA A 167 20.30 -0.51 3.10
N GLN A 168 21.00 -0.10 2.04
CA GLN A 168 22.46 -0.11 1.99
C GLN A 168 23.11 0.98 2.87
N ASN A 169 22.50 2.15 2.97
CA ASN A 169 23.10 3.30 3.65
C ASN A 169 22.62 3.46 5.10
N PHE A 170 21.36 3.11 5.40
CA PHE A 170 20.74 3.34 6.70
C PHE A 170 20.27 2.04 7.38
N GLY A 171 20.19 0.95 6.63
CA GLY A 171 19.67 -0.33 7.10
C GLY A 171 18.21 -0.56 6.71
N TRP A 172 17.82 -1.82 6.64
CA TRP A 172 16.50 -2.23 6.16
C TRP A 172 15.32 -1.79 7.03
N ARG A 173 15.56 -1.59 8.35
CA ARG A 173 14.50 -1.14 9.28
C ARG A 173 13.95 0.24 8.93
N TYR A 174 14.75 1.11 8.36
CA TYR A 174 14.33 2.47 7.95
C TYR A 174 13.47 2.51 6.69
N ILE A 175 13.20 1.36 6.08
CA ILE A 175 12.28 1.25 4.95
C ILE A 175 10.83 1.16 5.47
N PHE A 176 10.64 0.56 6.61
CA PHE A 176 9.36 0.34 7.27
C PHE A 176 9.10 1.42 8.32
#